data_257c786f489f0a6d2c2350afd56a31f5
#
_entry.id   257c786f489f0a6d2c2350afd56a31f5
#
_cell.length_a   1.000
_cell.length_b   1.000
_cell.length_c   1.000
_cell.angle_alpha   90.00
_cell.angle_beta   90.00
_cell.angle_gamma   90.00
#
_symmetry.space_group_name_H-M   'P 1'
#
loop_
_entity.id
_entity.type
_entity.pdbx_description
1 polymer ?
#
loop_
_entity_poly.entity_id
_entity_poly.type
_entity_poly.pdbx_seq_one_letter_code
_entity_poly.pdbx_strand_id
1 'polypeptide(L)'
;TLFRSQPGIEQHEVGPVGQECLGCGTAGSVPPHLMAVSGECEADFDLGMRSNLDTIRGLLETCRNLKTAPTVVFAPSLAVFGNSPEQPLPEVITDMTLPTPQNSYGIQKFIGEQMVADYSRKGFIDGRSARLMTVSVRPGKPNGAASSFFSGIIREPLAGQESICPVDENVSHSVSSPSNTIKCLIAVYEASREAMQGRLALNLPGLNVTVKEMLQALEEVAGTTVRLHVKFVRNEQ
;
A
#
# COMPACT_ATOMS: atom_id res chain seq x y z
N THR A 1 -9.27 -4.35 0.31
CA THR A 1 -9.65 -5.67 0.85
C THR A 1 -10.68 -6.27 -0.09
N LEU A 2 -10.32 -7.31 -0.85
CA LEU A 2 -11.23 -8.04 -1.73
C LEU A 2 -11.64 -9.32 -1.01
N PHE A 3 -12.92 -9.44 -0.68
CA PHE A 3 -13.53 -10.69 -0.24
C PHE A 3 -14.14 -11.39 -1.46
N ARG A 4 -13.81 -12.64 -1.68
CA ARG A 4 -14.52 -13.51 -2.61
C ARG A 4 -15.05 -14.70 -1.85
N SER A 5 -16.37 -14.87 -1.86
CA SER A 5 -17.09 -16.03 -1.30
C SER A 5 -16.88 -17.25 -2.20
N GLN A 6 -16.75 -18.42 -1.60
CA GLN A 6 -16.85 -19.70 -2.32
C GLN A 6 -18.27 -19.89 -2.90
N PRO A 7 -18.43 -20.60 -4.04
CA PRO A 7 -19.74 -20.84 -4.61
C PRO A 7 -20.59 -21.67 -3.63
N GLY A 8 -21.72 -21.12 -3.23
CA GLY A 8 -22.70 -21.79 -2.35
C GLY A 8 -23.08 -21.02 -1.08
N ILE A 9 -22.50 -19.84 -0.84
CA ILE A 9 -22.92 -18.98 0.27
C ILE A 9 -23.73 -17.81 -0.31
N GLU A 10 -24.98 -17.67 0.12
CA GLU A 10 -25.85 -16.56 -0.25
C GLU A 10 -25.15 -15.21 0.05
N GLN A 11 -25.21 -14.31 -0.92
CA GLN A 11 -24.72 -12.94 -0.78
C GLN A 11 -25.58 -12.22 0.27
N HIS A 12 -25.10 -12.18 1.51
CA HIS A 12 -25.56 -11.14 2.43
C HIS A 12 -24.91 -9.83 1.98
N GLU A 13 -25.72 -8.86 1.63
CA GLU A 13 -25.26 -7.48 1.43
C GLU A 13 -24.49 -7.05 2.69
N VAL A 14 -23.19 -6.89 2.53
CA VAL A 14 -22.36 -6.26 3.56
C VAL A 14 -22.70 -4.78 3.51
N GLY A 15 -23.63 -4.37 4.35
CA GLY A 15 -23.86 -2.97 4.64
C GLY A 15 -22.53 -2.29 5.05
N PRO A 16 -22.45 -0.96 5.07
CA PRO A 16 -21.19 -0.25 5.32
C PRO A 16 -20.59 -0.71 6.64
N VAL A 17 -19.51 -1.48 6.56
CA VAL A 17 -18.74 -2.00 7.69
C VAL A 17 -18.03 -0.81 8.33
N GLY A 18 -18.74 -0.02 9.11
CA GLY A 18 -18.16 1.20 9.68
C GLY A 18 -18.85 1.72 10.92
N GLN A 19 -20.07 1.31 11.20
CA GLN A 19 -20.83 1.96 12.28
C GLN A 19 -21.16 1.11 13.52
N GLU A 20 -20.97 -0.20 13.52
CA GLU A 20 -21.42 -1.02 14.67
C GLU A 20 -20.32 -1.78 15.43
N CYS A 21 -19.06 -1.72 15.06
CA CYS A 21 -17.97 -2.45 15.75
C CYS A 21 -17.17 -1.62 16.77
N LEU A 22 -17.50 -0.39 17.02
CA LEU A 22 -16.82 0.45 18.02
C LEU A 22 -17.71 0.65 19.24
N GLY A 23 -17.73 -0.34 20.13
CA GLY A 23 -18.22 -0.19 21.51
C GLY A 23 -17.26 0.66 22.36
N CYS A 24 -16.97 1.89 21.93
CA CYS A 24 -16.38 2.94 22.75
C CYS A 24 -17.12 4.24 22.42
N GLY A 25 -17.92 4.68 23.39
CA GLY A 25 -18.80 5.81 23.23
C GLY A 25 -18.09 7.13 23.01
N THR A 26 -18.05 7.55 21.78
CA THR A 26 -18.22 8.93 21.31
C THR A 26 -18.41 8.83 19.78
N ALA A 27 -19.58 9.25 19.32
CA ALA A 27 -19.94 9.23 17.89
C ALA A 27 -19.16 10.32 17.14
N GLY A 28 -17.96 9.96 16.67
CA GLY A 28 -17.27 10.68 15.62
C GLY A 28 -17.49 9.90 14.32
N SER A 29 -18.17 10.49 13.35
CA SER A 29 -18.32 9.93 12.02
C SER A 29 -16.94 9.71 11.41
N VAL A 30 -16.51 8.45 11.23
CA VAL A 30 -15.30 8.13 10.47
C VAL A 30 -15.64 8.39 9.00
N PRO A 31 -14.94 9.31 8.32
CA PRO A 31 -15.16 9.52 6.89
C PRO A 31 -14.78 8.23 6.13
N PRO A 32 -15.40 7.95 4.95
CA PRO A 32 -15.24 6.71 4.22
C PRO A 32 -13.87 6.52 3.54
N HIS A 33 -12.83 7.18 4.00
CA HIS A 33 -11.46 6.97 3.54
C HIS A 33 -10.85 5.80 4.31
N LEU A 34 -10.87 4.65 3.67
CA LEU A 34 -10.49 3.37 4.27
C LEU A 34 -9.06 3.30 4.81
N MET A 35 -8.15 4.20 4.40
CA MET A 35 -6.77 4.25 4.91
C MET A 35 -6.15 5.63 4.66
N ALA A 36 -5.53 6.21 5.67
CA ALA A 36 -4.73 7.42 5.52
C ALA A 36 -3.40 7.11 4.81
N VAL A 37 -2.95 8.03 3.96
CA VAL A 37 -1.67 7.94 3.24
C VAL A 37 -0.54 8.62 4.00
N SER A 38 0.71 8.45 3.54
CA SER A 38 1.90 8.88 4.28
C SER A 38 1.86 10.36 4.71
N GLY A 39 1.54 11.29 3.81
CA GLY A 39 1.46 12.72 4.14
C GLY A 39 0.36 13.06 5.14
N GLU A 40 -0.78 12.37 5.08
CA GLU A 40 -1.87 12.55 6.03
C GLU A 40 -1.51 12.02 7.41
N CYS A 41 -0.81 10.88 7.50
CA CYS A 41 -0.38 10.30 8.77
C CYS A 41 0.70 11.15 9.47
N GLU A 42 1.53 11.85 8.72
CA GLU A 42 2.51 12.80 9.29
C GLU A 42 1.84 14.09 9.75
N ALA A 43 0.84 14.58 9.02
CA ALA A 43 0.11 15.79 9.37
C ALA A 43 -0.88 15.60 10.54
N ASP A 44 -1.52 14.43 10.63
CA ASP A 44 -2.47 14.06 11.66
C ASP A 44 -2.21 12.62 12.14
N PHE A 45 -1.45 12.51 13.21
CA PHE A 45 -1.07 11.23 13.82
C PHE A 45 -2.29 10.41 14.24
N ASP A 46 -3.30 11.05 14.85
CA ASP A 46 -4.49 10.36 15.34
C ASP A 46 -5.37 9.85 14.18
N LEU A 47 -5.45 10.61 13.09
CA LEU A 47 -6.09 10.14 11.85
C LEU A 47 -5.38 8.88 11.33
N GLY A 48 -4.05 8.90 11.29
CA GLY A 48 -3.25 7.74 10.88
C GLY A 48 -3.54 6.52 11.74
N MET A 49 -3.52 6.67 13.07
CA MET A 49 -3.80 5.60 14.03
C MET A 49 -5.19 5.00 13.81
N ARG A 50 -6.23 5.83 13.76
CA ARG A 50 -7.61 5.38 13.53
C ARG A 50 -7.77 4.69 12.19
N SER A 51 -7.29 5.31 11.10
CA SER A 51 -7.50 4.81 9.74
C SER A 51 -6.69 3.56 9.42
N ASN A 52 -5.47 3.45 9.91
CA ASN A 52 -4.58 2.33 9.58
C ASN A 52 -4.59 1.21 10.64
N LEU A 53 -4.59 1.54 11.94
CA LEU A 53 -4.51 0.52 12.99
C LEU A 53 -5.87 0.10 13.51
N ASP A 54 -6.76 1.03 13.89
CA ASP A 54 -8.06 0.63 14.43
C ASP A 54 -8.91 -0.07 13.38
N THR A 55 -8.80 0.35 12.11
CA THR A 55 -9.51 -0.31 10.99
C THR A 55 -9.05 -1.75 10.81
N ILE A 56 -7.72 -2.02 10.77
CA ILE A 56 -7.23 -3.39 10.63
C ILE A 56 -7.55 -4.22 11.86
N ARG A 57 -7.44 -3.67 13.06
CA ARG A 57 -7.80 -4.34 14.31
C ARG A 57 -9.28 -4.74 14.29
N GLY A 58 -10.18 -3.82 13.94
CA GLY A 58 -11.61 -4.09 13.85
C GLY A 58 -11.95 -5.20 12.85
N LEU A 59 -11.29 -5.19 11.68
CA LEU A 59 -11.43 -6.25 10.68
C LEU A 59 -10.99 -7.61 11.25
N LEU A 60 -9.81 -7.67 11.87
CA LEU A 60 -9.26 -8.90 12.43
C LEU A 60 -10.12 -9.45 13.56
N GLU A 61 -10.67 -8.60 14.44
CA GLU A 61 -11.61 -9.01 15.48
C GLU A 61 -12.93 -9.54 14.88
N THR A 62 -13.41 -8.92 13.82
CA THR A 62 -14.58 -9.43 13.10
C THR A 62 -14.31 -10.82 12.54
N CYS A 63 -13.18 -11.01 11.85
CA CYS A 63 -12.77 -12.31 11.33
C CYS A 63 -12.61 -13.38 12.44
N ARG A 64 -12.02 -13.01 13.57
CA ARG A 64 -11.89 -13.89 14.75
C ARG A 64 -13.25 -14.37 15.27
N ASN A 65 -14.23 -13.48 15.31
CA ASN A 65 -15.58 -13.78 15.79
C ASN A 65 -16.36 -14.71 14.83
N LEU A 66 -16.03 -14.73 13.54
CA LEU A 66 -16.62 -15.66 12.57
C LEU A 66 -16.29 -17.13 12.85
N LYS A 67 -15.20 -17.42 13.54
CA LYS A 67 -14.71 -18.78 13.87
C LYS A 67 -14.51 -19.72 12.67
N THR A 68 -14.36 -19.15 11.47
CA THR A 68 -14.19 -19.88 10.20
C THR A 68 -12.76 -19.83 9.66
N ALA A 69 -11.86 -19.13 10.37
CA ALA A 69 -10.48 -18.86 9.94
C ALA A 69 -10.37 -18.40 8.47
N PRO A 70 -11.04 -17.31 8.09
CA PRO A 70 -11.08 -16.85 6.71
C PRO A 70 -9.69 -16.45 6.21
N THR A 71 -9.44 -16.59 4.90
CA THR A 71 -8.23 -16.04 4.27
C THR A 71 -8.31 -14.52 4.23
N VAL A 72 -7.31 -13.86 4.81
CA VAL A 72 -7.20 -12.39 4.85
C VAL A 72 -5.91 -11.97 4.17
N VAL A 73 -6.01 -11.21 3.07
CA VAL A 73 -4.86 -10.58 2.43
C VAL A 73 -4.80 -9.12 2.87
N PHE A 74 -3.78 -8.81 3.65
CA PHE A 74 -3.45 -7.45 4.06
C PHE A 74 -2.44 -6.86 3.07
N ALA A 75 -2.67 -5.63 2.63
CA ALA A 75 -1.81 -4.92 1.71
C ALA A 75 -1.06 -3.79 2.45
N PRO A 76 0.09 -4.08 3.07
CA PRO A 76 1.00 -3.07 3.58
C PRO A 76 1.76 -2.39 2.43
N SER A 77 2.90 -1.79 2.72
CA SER A 77 3.63 -0.95 1.77
C SER A 77 5.13 -1.16 1.91
N LEU A 78 5.88 -0.84 0.87
CA LEU A 78 7.34 -0.67 0.96
C LEU A 78 7.78 0.38 2.00
N ALA A 79 6.88 1.26 2.44
CA ALA A 79 7.16 2.22 3.50
C ALA A 79 7.53 1.59 4.86
N VAL A 80 7.38 0.26 5.00
CA VAL A 80 7.93 -0.48 6.15
C VAL A 80 9.46 -0.51 6.15
N PHE A 81 10.10 -0.24 5.01
CA PHE A 81 11.54 -0.10 4.87
C PHE A 81 11.90 1.38 4.82
N GLY A 82 12.68 1.83 5.76
CA GLY A 82 13.22 3.19 5.82
C GLY A 82 14.72 3.15 6.06
N ASN A 83 15.43 4.06 5.43
CA ASN A 83 16.87 4.19 5.57
C ASN A 83 17.21 5.22 6.65
N SER A 84 18.04 4.87 7.61
CA SER A 84 18.63 5.82 8.56
C SER A 84 20.14 5.63 8.65
N PRO A 85 20.89 6.64 9.08
CA PRO A 85 22.34 6.52 9.28
C PRO A 85 22.72 5.38 10.23
N GLU A 86 21.89 5.12 11.25
CA GLU A 86 22.10 4.09 12.27
C GLU A 86 21.74 2.70 11.79
N GLN A 87 20.80 2.61 10.86
CA GLN A 87 20.31 1.36 10.27
C GLN A 87 20.13 1.51 8.76
N PRO A 88 21.23 1.51 8.00
CA PRO A 88 21.16 1.60 6.55
C PRO A 88 20.51 0.36 5.96
N LEU A 89 19.67 0.56 4.95
CA LEU A 89 19.09 -0.55 4.20
C LEU A 89 20.17 -1.27 3.39
N PRO A 90 20.06 -2.59 3.23
CA PRO A 90 20.91 -3.33 2.30
C PRO A 90 20.64 -2.89 0.86
N GLU A 91 21.63 -3.08 -0.01
CA GLU A 91 21.51 -2.78 -1.45
C GLU A 91 20.31 -3.50 -2.09
N VAL A 92 20.05 -4.73 -1.65
CA VAL A 92 18.91 -5.53 -2.12
C VAL A 92 17.97 -5.83 -0.95
N ILE A 93 16.75 -5.34 -1.06
CA ILE A 93 15.68 -5.63 -0.12
C ILE A 93 15.00 -6.95 -0.49
N THR A 94 14.91 -7.86 0.46
CA THR A 94 14.25 -9.16 0.33
C THR A 94 13.12 -9.30 1.33
N ASP A 95 12.35 -10.39 1.26
CA ASP A 95 11.32 -10.71 2.27
C ASP A 95 11.89 -10.87 3.68
N MET A 96 13.19 -11.19 3.79
CA MET A 96 13.89 -11.37 5.06
C MET A 96 14.58 -10.11 5.56
N THR A 97 14.54 -9.01 4.81
CA THR A 97 15.08 -7.73 5.26
C THR A 97 14.28 -7.21 6.45
N LEU A 98 14.97 -6.80 7.50
CA LEU A 98 14.32 -6.25 8.69
C LEU A 98 13.60 -4.94 8.35
N PRO A 99 12.30 -4.83 8.62
CA PRO A 99 11.59 -3.57 8.48
C PRO A 99 12.09 -2.52 9.47
N THR A 100 12.40 -1.33 8.98
CA THR A 100 12.91 -0.18 9.74
C THR A 100 12.16 1.09 9.34
N PRO A 101 10.82 1.15 9.54
CA PRO A 101 10.03 2.28 9.06
C PRO A 101 10.44 3.59 9.73
N GLN A 102 10.53 4.66 8.94
CA GLN A 102 10.99 6.00 9.37
C GLN A 102 9.87 7.05 9.38
N ASN A 103 8.63 6.64 9.19
CA ASN A 103 7.47 7.54 9.24
C ASN A 103 6.24 6.82 9.83
N SER A 104 5.26 7.62 10.29
CA SER A 104 4.05 7.12 10.96
C SER A 104 3.28 6.11 10.11
N TYR A 105 3.13 6.37 8.81
CA TYR A 105 2.46 5.45 7.89
C TYR A 105 3.16 4.10 7.80
N GLY A 106 4.49 4.09 7.61
CA GLY A 106 5.28 2.86 7.55
C GLY A 106 5.22 2.07 8.85
N ILE A 107 5.31 2.76 10.01
CA ILE A 107 5.18 2.16 11.33
C ILE A 107 3.81 1.49 11.48
N GLN A 108 2.72 2.20 11.14
CA GLN A 108 1.36 1.67 11.24
C GLN A 108 1.16 0.46 10.32
N LYS A 109 1.70 0.50 9.11
CA LYS A 109 1.65 -0.65 8.18
C LYS A 109 2.43 -1.85 8.72
N PHE A 110 3.59 -1.64 9.33
CA PHE A 110 4.37 -2.71 9.94
C PHE A 110 3.67 -3.30 11.17
N ILE A 111 3.07 -2.48 12.03
CA ILE A 111 2.24 -2.98 13.14
C ILE A 111 1.09 -3.83 12.61
N GLY A 112 0.42 -3.40 11.54
CA GLY A 112 -0.63 -4.17 10.87
C GLY A 112 -0.15 -5.54 10.37
N GLU A 113 1.05 -5.64 9.80
CA GLU A 113 1.67 -6.92 9.42
C GLU A 113 1.80 -7.86 10.64
N GLN A 114 2.30 -7.33 11.76
CA GLN A 114 2.49 -8.13 12.99
C GLN A 114 1.16 -8.59 13.58
N MET A 115 0.11 -7.75 13.52
CA MET A 115 -1.24 -8.14 13.94
C MET A 115 -1.78 -9.27 13.07
N VAL A 116 -1.68 -9.17 11.73
CA VAL A 116 -2.10 -10.23 10.81
C VAL A 116 -1.33 -11.53 11.08
N ALA A 117 -0.04 -11.44 11.32
CA ALA A 117 0.80 -12.58 11.64
C ALA A 117 0.38 -13.28 12.95
N ASP A 118 0.09 -12.53 14.02
CA ASP A 118 -0.32 -13.09 15.30
C ASP A 118 -1.72 -13.72 15.24
N TYR A 119 -2.68 -13.05 14.58
CA TYR A 119 -4.02 -13.63 14.38
C TYR A 119 -3.97 -14.92 13.54
N SER A 120 -3.06 -14.98 12.55
CA SER A 120 -2.82 -16.18 11.76
C SER A 120 -2.17 -17.30 12.58
N ARG A 121 -1.15 -16.96 13.37
CA ARG A 121 -0.48 -17.90 14.29
C ARG A 121 -1.45 -18.51 15.30
N LYS A 122 -2.43 -17.71 15.76
CA LYS A 122 -3.50 -18.16 16.68
C LYS A 122 -4.58 -18.98 15.98
N GLY A 123 -4.55 -19.10 14.66
CA GLY A 123 -5.55 -19.83 13.89
C GLY A 123 -6.90 -19.10 13.73
N PHE A 124 -6.95 -17.80 14.01
CA PHE A 124 -8.18 -17.01 13.85
C PHE A 124 -8.46 -16.67 12.39
N ILE A 125 -7.40 -16.58 11.58
CA ILE A 125 -7.43 -16.31 10.15
C ILE A 125 -6.34 -17.10 9.43
N ASP A 126 -6.42 -17.22 8.10
CA ASP A 126 -5.28 -17.51 7.23
C ASP A 126 -4.77 -16.16 6.70
N GLY A 127 -3.88 -15.52 7.47
CA GLY A 127 -3.40 -14.17 7.22
C GLY A 127 -2.19 -14.16 6.30
N ARG A 128 -2.20 -13.24 5.33
CA ARG A 128 -1.14 -13.04 4.33
C ARG A 128 -0.91 -11.56 4.14
N SER A 129 0.32 -11.10 4.37
CA SER A 129 0.71 -9.72 4.13
C SER A 129 1.49 -9.60 2.83
N ALA A 130 1.00 -8.74 1.92
CA ALA A 130 1.58 -8.52 0.60
C ALA A 130 2.01 -7.04 0.47
N ARG A 131 3.32 -6.74 0.64
CA ARG A 131 3.87 -5.39 0.58
C ARG A 131 3.81 -4.87 -0.84
N LEU A 132 3.03 -3.81 -1.02
CA LEU A 132 2.85 -3.19 -2.32
C LEU A 132 4.06 -2.33 -2.69
N MET A 133 4.50 -2.47 -3.95
CA MET A 133 5.35 -1.47 -4.60
C MET A 133 4.55 -0.19 -4.86
N THR A 134 5.22 0.88 -5.24
CA THR A 134 4.51 2.08 -5.68
C THR A 134 3.72 1.78 -6.95
N VAL A 135 2.41 1.88 -6.84
CA VAL A 135 1.52 1.65 -7.99
C VAL A 135 1.59 2.85 -8.93
N SER A 136 2.04 2.63 -10.16
CA SER A 136 2.15 3.63 -11.23
C SER A 136 1.72 3.00 -12.57
N VAL A 137 0.83 3.61 -13.35
CA VAL A 137 0.17 4.92 -13.19
C VAL A 137 -1.18 4.70 -12.51
N ARG A 138 -1.41 5.34 -11.35
CA ARG A 138 -2.70 5.28 -10.67
C ARG A 138 -3.71 6.18 -11.39
N PRO A 139 -4.94 5.71 -11.64
CA PRO A 139 -6.01 6.55 -12.15
C PRO A 139 -6.47 7.58 -11.10
N GLY A 140 -7.18 8.60 -11.53
CA GLY A 140 -7.77 9.63 -10.67
C GLY A 140 -6.87 10.83 -10.44
N LYS A 141 -7.24 11.67 -9.48
CA LYS A 141 -6.52 12.91 -9.16
C LYS A 141 -5.30 12.65 -8.27
N PRO A 142 -4.28 13.55 -8.28
CA PRO A 142 -3.21 13.53 -7.30
C PRO A 142 -3.75 13.49 -5.87
N ASN A 143 -3.05 12.77 -4.98
CA ASN A 143 -3.37 12.71 -3.56
C ASN A 143 -2.14 13.06 -2.70
N GLY A 144 -2.32 13.16 -1.39
CA GLY A 144 -1.26 13.52 -0.43
C GLY A 144 -0.18 12.46 -0.19
N ALA A 145 -0.15 11.34 -0.93
CA ALA A 145 0.93 10.36 -0.79
C ALA A 145 2.23 10.91 -1.37
N ALA A 146 3.34 10.78 -0.65
CA ALA A 146 4.66 11.21 -1.10
C ALA A 146 5.05 10.61 -2.46
N SER A 147 4.63 9.37 -2.75
CA SER A 147 4.86 8.68 -4.02
C SER A 147 3.84 9.02 -5.13
N SER A 148 2.93 9.96 -4.90
CA SER A 148 1.89 10.34 -5.87
C SER A 148 2.47 10.88 -7.17
N PHE A 149 3.61 11.57 -7.08
CA PHE A 149 4.28 12.17 -8.24
C PHE A 149 4.73 11.13 -9.28
N PHE A 150 5.08 9.89 -8.88
CA PHE A 150 5.44 8.83 -9.86
C PHE A 150 4.30 8.51 -10.84
N SER A 151 3.05 8.66 -10.41
CA SER A 151 1.92 8.58 -11.34
C SER A 151 1.70 9.91 -12.06
N GLY A 152 1.91 11.03 -11.36
CA GLY A 152 1.71 12.37 -11.85
C GLY A 152 2.58 12.70 -13.07
N ILE A 153 3.88 12.40 -13.02
CA ILE A 153 4.82 12.69 -14.11
C ILE A 153 4.52 11.93 -15.42
N ILE A 154 3.60 10.99 -15.40
CA ILE A 154 3.11 10.27 -16.58
C ILE A 154 1.69 10.69 -16.93
N ARG A 155 0.77 10.65 -15.96
CA ARG A 155 -0.67 10.85 -16.17
C ARG A 155 -1.01 12.27 -16.59
N GLU A 156 -0.51 13.30 -15.88
CA GLU A 156 -0.79 14.70 -16.14
C GLU A 156 -0.25 15.15 -17.50
N PRO A 157 1.01 14.87 -17.89
CA PRO A 157 1.54 15.16 -19.21
C PRO A 157 0.74 14.53 -20.35
N LEU A 158 0.29 13.28 -20.19
CA LEU A 158 -0.58 12.62 -21.17
C LEU A 158 -1.94 13.31 -21.32
N ALA A 159 -2.39 14.01 -20.28
CA ALA A 159 -3.59 14.85 -20.30
C ALA A 159 -3.32 16.33 -20.73
N GLY A 160 -2.11 16.65 -21.17
CA GLY A 160 -1.70 18.01 -21.54
C GLY A 160 -1.56 18.96 -20.34
N GLN A 161 -1.37 18.43 -19.14
CA GLN A 161 -1.26 19.19 -17.89
C GLN A 161 0.19 19.18 -17.38
N GLU A 162 0.57 20.24 -16.68
CA GLU A 162 1.87 20.29 -16.01
C GLU A 162 1.90 19.34 -14.79
N SER A 163 3.07 18.71 -14.58
CA SER A 163 3.36 17.88 -13.42
C SER A 163 4.67 18.28 -12.79
N ILE A 164 4.73 18.23 -11.46
CA ILE A 164 5.96 18.52 -10.70
C ILE A 164 6.63 17.20 -10.33
N CYS A 165 7.92 17.09 -10.66
CA CYS A 165 8.81 16.05 -10.15
C CYS A 165 9.66 16.65 -9.01
N PRO A 166 9.47 16.22 -7.75
CA PRO A 166 10.14 16.80 -6.59
C PRO A 166 11.53 16.19 -6.32
N VAL A 167 11.97 15.24 -7.13
CA VAL A 167 13.22 14.49 -6.94
C VAL A 167 14.13 14.58 -8.17
N ASP A 168 15.39 14.20 -8.02
CA ASP A 168 16.35 14.10 -9.13
C ASP A 168 15.94 12.98 -10.10
N GLU A 169 16.26 13.15 -11.38
CA GLU A 169 15.93 12.17 -12.42
C GLU A 169 16.62 10.81 -12.26
N ASN A 170 17.73 10.75 -11.51
CA ASN A 170 18.46 9.51 -11.24
C ASN A 170 17.93 8.76 -10.00
N VAL A 171 16.95 9.31 -9.29
CA VAL A 171 16.30 8.59 -8.17
C VAL A 171 15.64 7.34 -8.69
N SER A 172 16.05 6.20 -8.15
CA SER A 172 15.52 4.88 -8.45
C SER A 172 14.40 4.51 -7.48
N HIS A 173 13.36 3.86 -7.99
CA HIS A 173 12.23 3.43 -7.18
C HIS A 173 11.56 2.18 -7.74
N SER A 174 11.03 1.34 -6.85
CA SER A 174 10.26 0.16 -7.26
C SER A 174 8.81 0.52 -7.55
N VAL A 175 8.39 0.29 -8.80
CA VAL A 175 7.02 0.56 -9.25
C VAL A 175 6.34 -0.71 -9.76
N SER A 176 5.03 -0.74 -9.72
CA SER A 176 4.22 -1.80 -10.31
C SER A 176 2.98 -1.22 -10.96
N SER A 177 2.56 -1.77 -12.09
CA SER A 177 1.31 -1.34 -12.70
C SER A 177 0.09 -1.77 -11.87
N PRO A 178 -1.07 -1.08 -11.97
CA PRO A 178 -2.29 -1.49 -11.30
C PRO A 178 -2.69 -2.94 -11.63
N SER A 179 -2.58 -3.33 -12.89
CA SER A 179 -2.93 -4.69 -13.33
C SER A 179 -2.00 -5.75 -12.73
N ASN A 180 -0.69 -5.49 -12.68
CA ASN A 180 0.27 -6.40 -12.06
C ASN A 180 0.03 -6.50 -10.54
N THR A 181 -0.21 -5.39 -9.87
CA THR A 181 -0.52 -5.36 -8.44
C THR A 181 -1.74 -6.22 -8.12
N ILE A 182 -2.83 -6.09 -8.91
CA ILE A 182 -4.04 -6.91 -8.72
C ILE A 182 -3.76 -8.39 -8.95
N LYS A 183 -3.04 -8.74 -10.02
CA LYS A 183 -2.64 -10.14 -10.31
C LYS A 183 -1.84 -10.74 -9.16
N CYS A 184 -0.88 -9.99 -8.61
CA CYS A 184 -0.07 -10.44 -7.48
C CYS A 184 -0.91 -10.64 -6.21
N LEU A 185 -1.85 -9.73 -5.90
CA LEU A 185 -2.75 -9.88 -4.75
C LEU A 185 -3.65 -11.13 -4.88
N ILE A 186 -4.17 -11.40 -6.09
CA ILE A 186 -4.94 -12.61 -6.38
C ILE A 186 -4.05 -13.85 -6.19
N ALA A 187 -2.85 -13.85 -6.74
CA ALA A 187 -1.91 -14.96 -6.57
C ALA A 187 -1.55 -15.22 -5.10
N VAL A 188 -1.36 -14.18 -4.30
CA VAL A 188 -1.16 -14.31 -2.84
C VAL A 188 -2.39 -14.90 -2.17
N TYR A 189 -3.60 -14.50 -2.57
CA TYR A 189 -4.84 -15.05 -2.04
C TYR A 189 -5.02 -16.53 -2.40
N GLU A 190 -4.65 -16.95 -3.61
CA GLU A 190 -4.83 -18.31 -4.12
C GLU A 190 -3.68 -19.26 -3.71
N ALA A 191 -2.53 -18.72 -3.28
CA ALA A 191 -1.40 -19.53 -2.87
C ALA A 191 -1.76 -20.47 -1.71
N SER A 192 -1.19 -21.67 -1.68
CA SER A 192 -1.35 -22.56 -0.53
C SER A 192 -0.51 -22.05 0.66
N ARG A 193 -0.85 -22.52 1.86
CA ARG A 193 -0.10 -22.18 3.08
C ARG A 193 1.34 -22.69 3.02
N GLU A 194 1.55 -23.83 2.39
CA GLU A 194 2.87 -24.43 2.15
C GLU A 194 3.70 -23.58 1.20
N ALA A 195 3.08 -23.00 0.16
CA ALA A 195 3.74 -22.10 -0.79
C ALA A 195 4.24 -20.81 -0.11
N MET A 196 3.60 -20.37 0.96
CA MET A 196 4.05 -19.23 1.76
C MET A 196 5.32 -19.52 2.57
N GLN A 197 5.69 -20.79 2.78
CA GLN A 197 6.91 -21.21 3.44
C GLN A 197 7.14 -20.56 4.82
N GLY A 198 6.07 -20.32 5.56
CA GLY A 198 6.12 -19.65 6.87
C GLY A 198 6.42 -18.14 6.83
N ARG A 199 6.46 -17.52 5.65
CA ARG A 199 6.67 -16.08 5.53
C ARG A 199 5.47 -15.31 6.07
N LEU A 200 5.76 -14.29 6.88
CA LEU A 200 4.74 -13.44 7.48
C LEU A 200 4.32 -12.32 6.53
N ALA A 201 5.25 -11.85 5.69
CA ALA A 201 5.01 -10.83 4.69
C ALA A 201 5.87 -11.10 3.44
N LEU A 202 5.31 -10.79 2.27
CA LEU A 202 5.96 -10.93 0.96
C LEU A 202 6.11 -9.55 0.33
N ASN A 203 7.27 -9.26 -0.25
CA ASN A 203 7.44 -8.12 -1.13
C ASN A 203 6.87 -8.50 -2.50
N LEU A 204 5.84 -7.80 -2.98
CA LEU A 204 5.32 -8.07 -4.32
C LEU A 204 6.35 -7.68 -5.38
N PRO A 205 6.42 -8.39 -6.51
CA PRO A 205 7.35 -8.07 -7.58
C PRO A 205 7.02 -6.70 -8.19
N GLY A 206 8.06 -5.92 -8.42
CA GLY A 206 8.01 -4.62 -9.08
C GLY A 206 9.17 -4.44 -10.05
N LEU A 207 9.09 -3.39 -10.84
CA LEU A 207 10.14 -2.94 -11.71
C LEU A 207 10.91 -1.81 -11.00
N ASN A 208 12.21 -1.98 -10.83
CA ASN A 208 13.06 -0.91 -10.30
C ASN A 208 13.50 -0.01 -11.45
N VAL A 209 13.10 1.26 -11.40
CA VAL A 209 13.33 2.23 -12.47
C VAL A 209 13.72 3.58 -11.90
N THR A 210 14.51 4.32 -12.64
CA THR A 210 14.78 5.74 -12.38
C THR A 210 13.67 6.62 -12.94
N VAL A 211 13.51 7.83 -12.38
CA VAL A 211 12.63 8.85 -12.96
C VAL A 211 12.98 9.12 -14.41
N LYS A 212 14.28 9.15 -14.74
CA LYS A 212 14.76 9.32 -16.11
C LYS A 212 14.23 8.26 -17.07
N GLU A 213 14.31 6.99 -16.68
CA GLU A 213 13.78 5.88 -17.49
C GLU A 213 12.27 5.96 -17.64
N MET A 214 11.55 6.38 -16.59
CA MET A 214 10.10 6.59 -16.69
C MET A 214 9.75 7.70 -17.69
N LEU A 215 10.48 8.81 -17.68
CA LEU A 215 10.27 9.92 -18.61
C LEU A 215 10.70 9.56 -20.04
N GLN A 216 11.74 8.76 -20.20
CA GLN A 216 12.13 8.23 -21.50
C GLN A 216 11.03 7.34 -22.09
N ALA A 217 10.48 6.43 -21.29
CA ALA A 217 9.35 5.59 -21.71
C ALA A 217 8.11 6.43 -22.08
N LEU A 218 7.85 7.53 -21.35
CA LEU A 218 6.79 8.48 -21.69
C LEU A 218 7.04 9.12 -23.07
N GLU A 219 8.27 9.55 -23.35
CA GLU A 219 8.65 10.13 -24.64
C GLU A 219 8.50 9.12 -25.79
N GLU A 220 8.95 7.88 -25.58
CA GLU A 220 8.85 6.80 -26.59
C GLU A 220 7.41 6.49 -26.98
N VAL A 221 6.49 6.54 -26.02
CA VAL A 221 5.07 6.19 -26.25
C VAL A 221 4.25 7.38 -26.75
N ALA A 222 4.50 8.59 -26.22
CA ALA A 222 3.63 9.75 -26.44
C ALA A 222 4.29 10.92 -27.19
N GLY A 223 5.57 10.77 -27.54
CA GLY A 223 6.34 11.80 -28.23
C GLY A 223 7.06 12.77 -27.28
N THR A 224 8.07 13.47 -27.82
CA THR A 224 8.98 14.31 -27.02
C THR A 224 8.32 15.54 -26.41
N THR A 225 7.26 16.05 -27.01
CA THR A 225 6.54 17.25 -26.53
C THR A 225 5.86 17.03 -25.17
N VAL A 226 5.46 15.78 -24.86
CA VAL A 226 4.77 15.46 -23.60
C VAL A 226 5.68 15.64 -22.39
N ARG A 227 6.97 15.35 -22.51
CA ARG A 227 7.96 15.55 -21.43
C ARG A 227 8.09 17.02 -21.02
N LEU A 228 7.83 17.99 -21.92
CA LEU A 228 7.93 19.42 -21.62
C LEU A 228 6.96 19.86 -20.51
N HIS A 229 5.91 19.06 -20.26
CA HIS A 229 4.98 19.30 -19.16
C HIS A 229 5.50 18.87 -17.78
N VAL A 230 6.64 18.16 -17.69
CA VAL A 230 7.22 17.76 -16.42
C VAL A 230 8.25 18.80 -15.97
N LYS A 231 7.98 19.42 -14.80
CA LYS A 231 8.87 20.41 -14.18
C LYS A 231 9.57 19.82 -12.96
N PHE A 232 10.88 19.94 -12.90
CA PHE A 232 11.66 19.54 -11.75
C PHE A 232 11.72 20.69 -10.75
N VAL A 233 11.17 20.49 -9.56
CA VAL A 233 11.23 21.44 -8.44
C VAL A 233 11.81 20.65 -7.25
N ARG A 234 13.10 20.82 -6.98
CA ARG A 234 13.72 20.18 -5.82
C ARG A 234 13.16 20.81 -4.54
N ASN A 235 12.56 20.01 -3.68
CA ASN A 235 12.31 20.43 -2.31
C ASN A 235 13.67 20.39 -1.57
N GLU A 236 14.22 21.54 -1.26
CA GLU A 236 15.33 21.67 -0.32
C GLU A 236 14.77 21.35 1.09
N GLN A 237 14.85 20.10 1.48
CA GLN A 237 14.67 19.64 2.87
C GLN A 237 15.92 18.92 3.35
#